data_6316954c96a04aecafe287e1f20b1615
#
_entry.id   6316954c96a04aecafe287e1f20b1615
#
_cell.length_a   1.000
_cell.length_b   1.000
_cell.length_c   1.000
_cell.angle_alpha   90.00
_cell.angle_beta   90.00
_cell.angle_gamma   90.00
#
_symmetry.space_group_name_H-M   'P 1'
#
loop_
_entity.id
_entity.type
_entity.pdbx_description
1 polymer ?
#
loop_
_entity_poly.entity_id
_entity_poly.type
_entity_poly.pdbx_seq_one_letter_code
_entity_poly.pdbx_strand_id
1 'polypeptide(L)'
;MFDSASVVSAAVAGGDRPESFYPYVQNEGTSFKHLTDLEVKDALANTSVKDFLSNRGSIDYETLLEVDPEVLLIRGQEAKTVDEFRDTLVSFLRDHSVASELTAVSNGDVYRAGPLYQGPITNLVVTERLARTLYGVEEELFDRQRVADIVTGSFEE
;
A
#
# COMPACT_ATOMS: atom_id res chain seq x y z
N MET A 1 -0.47 17.14 -3.86
CA MET A 1 -1.11 16.15 -4.75
C MET A 1 -0.03 15.34 -5.42
N PHE A 2 -0.18 14.04 -5.45
CA PHE A 2 0.80 13.14 -6.03
C PHE A 2 0.49 12.94 -7.50
N ASP A 3 1.34 13.47 -8.36
CA ASP A 3 1.26 13.27 -9.80
C ASP A 3 2.27 12.17 -10.13
N SER A 4 1.80 10.93 -10.23
CA SER A 4 2.65 9.75 -10.43
C SER A 4 3.67 9.55 -9.31
N ALA A 5 3.22 9.54 -8.05
CA ALA A 5 4.08 9.30 -6.88
C ALA A 5 4.82 7.96 -6.98
N SER A 6 6.06 7.92 -6.54
CA SER A 6 6.81 6.68 -6.39
C SER A 6 6.37 5.96 -5.11
N VAL A 7 6.03 4.68 -5.23
CA VAL A 7 5.36 3.92 -4.18
C VAL A 7 6.06 2.59 -3.94
N VAL A 8 6.23 2.21 -2.67
CA VAL A 8 6.49 0.84 -2.26
C VAL A 8 5.24 0.33 -1.53
N SER A 9 4.70 -0.80 -1.98
CA SER A 9 3.64 -1.54 -1.28
C SER A 9 4.27 -2.77 -0.66
N ALA A 10 4.11 -2.96 0.64
CA ALA A 10 4.78 -4.04 1.36
C ALA A 10 3.94 -4.59 2.50
N ALA A 11 4.12 -5.88 2.80
CA ALA A 11 3.76 -6.45 4.09
C ALA A 11 4.95 -6.26 5.05
N VAL A 12 4.70 -6.37 6.34
CA VAL A 12 5.73 -6.22 7.38
C VAL A 12 5.83 -7.47 8.24
N ALA A 13 7.04 -7.78 8.70
CA ALA A 13 7.28 -8.75 9.77
C ALA A 13 7.41 -7.98 11.09
N GLY A 14 6.93 -8.56 12.20
CA GLY A 14 7.03 -7.94 13.52
C GLY A 14 5.80 -7.16 13.97
N GLY A 15 4.69 -7.24 13.26
CA GLY A 15 3.43 -6.61 13.64
C GLY A 15 3.52 -5.08 13.71
N ASP A 16 3.28 -4.51 14.91
CA ASP A 16 3.32 -3.05 15.13
C ASP A 16 4.73 -2.47 15.19
N ARG A 17 5.73 -3.34 15.27
CA ARG A 17 7.16 -2.98 15.30
C ARG A 17 7.87 -3.67 14.14
N PRO A 18 7.72 -3.15 12.93
CA PRO A 18 8.30 -3.80 11.75
C PRO A 18 9.81 -4.00 11.87
N GLU A 19 10.25 -5.24 11.65
CA GLU A 19 11.67 -5.60 11.62
C GLU A 19 12.19 -5.65 10.20
N SER A 20 11.33 -6.01 9.26
CA SER A 20 11.64 -6.09 7.83
C SER A 20 10.38 -5.94 7.00
N PHE A 21 10.59 -5.70 5.71
CA PHE A 21 9.51 -5.48 4.74
C PHE A 21 9.55 -6.54 3.65
N TYR A 22 8.37 -7.02 3.24
CA TYR A 22 8.18 -7.90 2.10
C TYR A 22 7.47 -7.14 0.99
N PRO A 23 8.23 -6.44 0.11
CA PRO A 23 7.63 -5.59 -0.91
C PRO A 23 6.94 -6.40 -2.00
N TYR A 24 5.88 -5.81 -2.57
CA TYR A 24 5.20 -6.33 -3.74
C TYR A 24 5.65 -5.53 -4.97
N VAL A 25 6.35 -6.18 -5.86
CA VAL A 25 6.71 -5.60 -7.16
C VAL A 25 5.47 -5.61 -8.04
N GLN A 26 5.17 -4.49 -8.69
CA GLN A 26 3.99 -4.39 -9.56
C GLN A 26 4.08 -5.35 -10.74
N ASN A 27 2.99 -6.07 -10.97
CA ASN A 27 2.82 -6.93 -12.14
C ASN A 27 1.32 -6.98 -12.53
N GLU A 28 0.95 -7.88 -13.43
CA GLU A 28 -0.41 -7.97 -13.96
C GLU A 28 -1.41 -8.71 -13.05
N GLY A 29 -1.03 -9.11 -11.85
CA GLY A 29 -1.91 -9.84 -10.94
C GLY A 29 -2.94 -8.96 -10.24
N THR A 30 -4.00 -9.57 -9.71
CA THR A 30 -5.05 -8.88 -8.95
C THR A 30 -4.52 -8.19 -7.70
N SER A 31 -3.44 -8.70 -7.11
CA SER A 31 -2.79 -8.09 -5.94
C SER A 31 -2.16 -6.72 -6.25
N PHE A 32 -2.02 -6.35 -7.51
CA PHE A 32 -1.38 -5.11 -7.95
C PHE A 32 -2.30 -4.20 -8.75
N LYS A 33 -3.51 -4.68 -9.06
CA LYS A 33 -4.44 -3.97 -9.93
C LYS A 33 -4.74 -2.55 -9.43
N HIS A 34 -4.92 -2.37 -8.14
CA HIS A 34 -5.19 -1.05 -7.56
C HIS A 34 -4.05 -0.06 -7.80
N LEU A 35 -2.80 -0.53 -7.78
CA LEU A 35 -1.63 0.31 -8.06
C LEU A 35 -1.54 0.68 -9.55
N THR A 36 -1.82 -0.28 -10.42
CA THR A 36 -1.85 -0.06 -11.88
C THR A 36 -2.98 0.91 -12.26
N ASP A 37 -4.18 0.73 -11.70
CA ASP A 37 -5.33 1.58 -11.97
C ASP A 37 -5.13 3.03 -11.49
N LEU A 38 -4.34 3.22 -10.42
CA LEU A 38 -4.00 4.54 -9.90
C LEU A 38 -2.79 5.19 -10.60
N GLU A 39 -2.15 4.47 -11.50
CA GLU A 39 -0.97 4.93 -12.26
C GLU A 39 0.19 5.41 -11.38
N VAL A 40 0.35 4.82 -10.20
CA VAL A 40 1.48 5.12 -9.34
C VAL A 40 2.75 4.46 -9.87
N LYS A 41 3.90 5.07 -9.60
CA LYS A 41 5.20 4.53 -10.01
C LYS A 41 5.67 3.51 -8.99
N ASP A 42 6.06 2.32 -9.48
CA ASP A 42 6.74 1.34 -8.64
C ASP A 42 8.17 1.84 -8.36
N ALA A 43 8.44 2.21 -7.12
CA ALA A 43 9.75 2.70 -6.71
C ALA A 43 10.86 1.65 -6.87
N LEU A 44 10.50 0.37 -6.96
CA LEU A 44 11.45 -0.73 -7.11
C LEU A 44 11.77 -1.06 -8.59
N ALA A 45 10.99 -0.53 -9.54
CA ALA A 45 11.02 -0.96 -10.95
C ALA A 45 12.40 -0.87 -11.61
N ASN A 46 13.18 0.14 -11.26
CA ASN A 46 14.49 0.40 -11.84
C ASN A 46 15.66 0.18 -10.86
N THR A 47 15.43 -0.64 -9.83
CA THR A 47 16.44 -0.91 -8.81
C THR A 47 16.89 -2.38 -8.86
N SER A 48 18.10 -2.65 -8.37
CA SER A 48 18.59 -4.03 -8.22
C SER A 48 17.82 -4.83 -7.18
N VAL A 49 17.08 -4.16 -6.31
CA VAL A 49 16.21 -4.77 -5.31
C VAL A 49 15.11 -5.61 -5.97
N LYS A 50 14.60 -5.17 -7.12
CA LYS A 50 13.59 -5.91 -7.89
C LYS A 50 14.05 -7.33 -8.23
N ASP A 51 15.29 -7.47 -8.68
CA ASP A 51 15.85 -8.78 -9.05
C ASP A 51 16.01 -9.69 -7.82
N PHE A 52 16.42 -9.13 -6.69
CA PHE A 52 16.52 -9.84 -5.42
C PHE A 52 15.14 -10.32 -4.95
N LEU A 53 14.12 -9.49 -5.08
CA LEU A 53 12.75 -9.77 -4.64
C LEU A 53 12.02 -10.80 -5.49
N SER A 54 12.49 -11.11 -6.68
CA SER A 54 11.90 -12.16 -7.52
C SER A 54 11.89 -13.52 -6.81
N ASN A 55 12.73 -13.71 -5.79
CA ASN A 55 12.82 -14.90 -4.95
C ASN A 55 12.11 -14.75 -3.59
N ARG A 56 11.18 -13.81 -3.45
CA ARG A 56 10.41 -13.53 -2.24
C ARG A 56 11.27 -13.15 -1.02
N GLY A 57 12.34 -12.42 -1.25
CA GLY A 57 13.17 -11.89 -0.17
C GLY A 57 12.50 -10.76 0.61
N SER A 58 12.95 -10.54 1.83
CA SER A 58 12.63 -9.35 2.60
C SER A 58 13.75 -8.32 2.48
N ILE A 59 13.42 -7.06 2.73
CA ILE A 59 14.40 -5.97 2.79
C ILE A 59 14.39 -5.33 4.18
N ASP A 60 15.54 -4.81 4.57
CA ASP A 60 15.71 -4.07 5.81
C ASP A 60 15.46 -2.56 5.61
N TYR A 61 15.57 -1.80 6.70
CA TYR A 61 15.37 -0.35 6.66
C TYR A 61 16.38 0.38 5.80
N GLU A 62 17.63 -0.05 5.82
CA GLU A 62 18.69 0.55 5.03
C GLU A 62 18.44 0.38 3.53
N THR A 63 18.02 -0.81 3.12
CA THR A 63 17.65 -1.07 1.72
C THR A 63 16.43 -0.25 1.30
N LEU A 64 15.43 -0.15 2.17
CA LEU A 64 14.26 0.67 1.91
C LEU A 64 14.62 2.16 1.79
N LEU A 65 15.57 2.63 2.60
CA LEU A 65 16.07 4.00 2.53
C LEU A 65 16.82 4.28 1.22
N GLU A 66 17.57 3.30 0.68
CA GLU A 66 18.21 3.45 -0.63
C GLU A 66 17.18 3.65 -1.74
N VAL A 67 16.05 2.96 -1.68
CA VAL A 67 14.94 3.12 -2.63
C VAL A 67 14.22 4.45 -2.39
N ASP A 68 14.01 4.80 -1.14
CA ASP A 68 13.37 6.01 -0.64
C ASP A 68 12.09 6.40 -1.41
N PRO A 69 11.01 5.59 -1.30
CA PRO A 69 9.76 5.92 -1.97
C PRO A 69 9.12 7.18 -1.39
N GLU A 70 8.37 7.90 -2.20
CA GLU A 70 7.59 9.06 -1.75
C GLU A 70 6.40 8.64 -0.88
N VAL A 71 5.84 7.44 -1.12
CA VAL A 71 4.71 6.88 -0.40
C VAL A 71 5.00 5.44 -0.01
N LEU A 72 4.68 5.08 1.22
CA LEU A 72 4.80 3.72 1.74
C LEU A 72 3.41 3.17 2.03
N LEU A 73 3.05 2.08 1.36
CA LEU A 73 1.76 1.41 1.51
C LEU A 73 1.95 0.08 2.24
N ILE A 74 1.35 -0.05 3.41
CA ILE A 74 1.51 -1.23 4.27
C ILE A 74 0.28 -2.13 4.17
N ARG A 75 0.46 -3.36 3.72
CA ARG A 75 -0.59 -4.38 3.63
C ARG A 75 -0.71 -5.17 4.91
N GLY A 76 -1.89 -5.73 5.13
CA GLY A 76 -2.14 -6.61 6.27
C GLY A 76 -2.48 -5.90 7.57
N GLN A 77 -2.78 -4.61 7.51
CA GLN A 77 -3.11 -3.78 8.68
C GLN A 77 -4.60 -3.40 8.75
N GLU A 78 -5.45 -4.11 8.02
CA GLU A 78 -6.87 -3.76 7.88
C GLU A 78 -7.71 -3.99 9.15
N ALA A 79 -7.22 -4.77 10.11
CA ALA A 79 -7.87 -4.93 11.40
C ALA A 79 -7.79 -3.66 12.27
N LYS A 80 -6.90 -2.74 11.94
CA LYS A 80 -6.72 -1.47 12.65
C LYS A 80 -7.53 -0.35 12.01
N THR A 81 -8.02 0.58 12.83
CA THR A 81 -8.51 1.86 12.36
C THR A 81 -7.34 2.73 11.86
N VAL A 82 -7.65 3.83 11.19
CA VAL A 82 -6.63 4.80 10.76
C VAL A 82 -5.85 5.33 11.96
N ASP A 83 -6.54 5.65 13.05
CA ASP A 83 -5.90 6.18 14.25
C ASP A 83 -5.02 5.13 14.94
N GLU A 84 -5.48 3.88 15.06
CA GLU A 84 -4.67 2.79 15.61
C GLU A 84 -3.43 2.54 14.76
N PHE A 85 -3.55 2.55 13.44
CA PHE A 85 -2.41 2.39 12.53
C PHE A 85 -1.38 3.50 12.73
N ARG A 86 -1.84 4.75 12.85
CA ARG A 86 -0.98 5.91 13.09
C ARG A 86 -0.29 5.82 14.45
N ASP A 87 -1.03 5.47 15.50
CA ASP A 87 -0.52 5.47 16.86
C ASP A 87 0.39 4.28 17.16
N THR A 88 0.35 3.23 16.36
CA THR A 88 1.19 2.03 16.52
C THR A 88 2.31 2.00 15.50
N LEU A 89 2.04 1.53 14.28
CA LEU A 89 3.06 1.30 13.26
C LEU A 89 3.73 2.58 12.79
N VAL A 90 2.96 3.61 12.46
CA VAL A 90 3.52 4.88 11.96
C VAL A 90 4.33 5.58 13.05
N SER A 91 3.84 5.57 14.29
CA SER A 91 4.57 6.13 15.43
C SER A 91 5.89 5.41 15.65
N PHE A 92 5.92 4.08 15.56
CA PHE A 92 7.15 3.31 15.64
C PHE A 92 8.15 3.70 14.55
N LEU A 93 7.70 3.86 13.31
CA LEU A 93 8.57 4.27 12.20
C LEU A 93 9.15 5.67 12.40
N ARG A 94 8.37 6.60 12.94
CA ARG A 94 8.84 7.96 13.25
C ARG A 94 9.92 7.99 14.31
N ASP A 95 9.85 7.09 15.26
CA ASP A 95 10.80 7.01 16.37
C ASP A 95 12.01 6.13 16.05
N HIS A 96 11.98 5.39 14.94
CA HIS A 96 13.07 4.52 14.53
C HIS A 96 14.21 5.33 13.90
N SER A 97 15.46 5.02 14.27
CA SER A 97 16.64 5.79 13.86
C SER A 97 16.84 5.86 12.34
N VAL A 98 16.51 4.80 11.60
CA VAL A 98 16.67 4.75 10.14
C VAL A 98 15.37 5.08 9.44
N ALA A 99 14.26 4.49 9.87
CA ALA A 99 12.95 4.70 9.24
C ALA A 99 12.51 6.16 9.25
N SER A 100 12.86 6.92 10.28
CA SER A 100 12.54 8.33 10.38
C SER A 100 13.18 9.18 9.27
N GLU A 101 14.23 8.68 8.63
CA GLU A 101 14.90 9.34 7.50
C GLU A 101 14.22 9.09 6.15
N LEU A 102 13.30 8.10 6.07
CA LEU A 102 12.52 7.85 4.86
C LEU A 102 11.65 9.07 4.53
N THR A 103 11.64 9.47 3.27
CA THR A 103 10.82 10.59 2.79
C THR A 103 9.34 10.37 3.12
N ALA A 104 8.81 9.17 2.87
CA ALA A 104 7.43 8.83 3.19
C ALA A 104 7.11 8.99 4.68
N VAL A 105 8.00 8.59 5.57
CA VAL A 105 7.80 8.69 7.02
C VAL A 105 7.88 10.14 7.49
N SER A 106 8.88 10.88 7.03
CA SER A 106 9.06 12.28 7.45
C SER A 106 7.92 13.18 6.97
N ASN A 107 7.33 12.88 5.81
CA ASN A 107 6.20 13.62 5.25
C ASN A 107 4.82 13.12 5.73
N GLY A 108 4.78 12.00 6.45
CA GLY A 108 3.54 11.40 6.91
C GLY A 108 2.77 10.64 5.83
N ASP A 109 3.43 10.22 4.76
CA ASP A 109 2.82 9.52 3.61
C ASP A 109 2.96 7.99 3.74
N VAL A 110 2.54 7.47 4.88
CA VAL A 110 2.47 6.03 5.18
C VAL A 110 1.02 5.66 5.42
N TYR A 111 0.49 4.75 4.60
CA TYR A 111 -0.93 4.41 4.59
C TYR A 111 -1.17 2.91 4.62
N ARG A 112 -2.36 2.52 5.12
CA ARG A 112 -2.85 1.14 5.00
C ARG A 112 -3.22 0.87 3.53
N ALA A 113 -2.83 -0.29 3.02
CA ALA A 113 -2.97 -0.60 1.60
C ALA A 113 -3.80 -1.86 1.31
N GLY A 114 -4.67 -2.23 2.21
CA GLY A 114 -5.53 -3.39 2.05
C GLY A 114 -4.96 -4.66 2.67
N PRO A 115 -5.69 -5.77 2.58
CA PRO A 115 -5.25 -7.05 3.13
C PRO A 115 -4.09 -7.62 2.32
N LEU A 116 -3.47 -8.69 2.85
CA LEU A 116 -2.39 -9.39 2.17
C LEU A 116 -2.83 -9.97 0.82
N TYR A 117 -4.04 -10.52 0.79
CA TYR A 117 -4.64 -11.09 -0.42
C TYR A 117 -5.79 -10.23 -0.88
N GLN A 118 -5.82 -9.87 -2.15
CA GLN A 118 -6.80 -8.95 -2.70
C GLN A 118 -7.52 -9.57 -3.90
N GLY A 119 -8.85 -9.70 -3.78
CA GLY A 119 -9.73 -10.08 -4.87
C GLY A 119 -10.34 -8.86 -5.56
N PRO A 120 -11.21 -9.05 -6.56
CA PRO A 120 -11.77 -7.94 -7.35
C PRO A 120 -12.53 -6.89 -6.54
N ILE A 121 -13.35 -7.31 -5.58
CA ILE A 121 -14.14 -6.38 -4.76
C ILE A 121 -13.23 -5.60 -3.81
N THR A 122 -12.28 -6.28 -3.18
CA THR A 122 -11.27 -5.62 -2.33
C THR A 122 -10.48 -4.58 -3.12
N ASN A 123 -10.11 -4.90 -4.37
CA ASN A 123 -9.42 -3.95 -5.23
C ASN A 123 -10.25 -2.69 -5.50
N LEU A 124 -11.56 -2.80 -5.71
CA LEU A 124 -12.44 -1.64 -5.88
C LEU A 124 -12.37 -0.72 -4.65
N VAL A 125 -12.53 -1.28 -3.46
CA VAL A 125 -12.52 -0.53 -2.21
C VAL A 125 -11.15 0.12 -1.96
N VAL A 126 -10.08 -0.64 -2.13
CA VAL A 126 -8.71 -0.14 -1.92
C VAL A 126 -8.36 0.93 -2.94
N THR A 127 -8.72 0.74 -4.21
CA THR A 127 -8.48 1.74 -5.27
C THR A 127 -9.17 3.06 -4.95
N GLU A 128 -10.44 3.03 -4.55
CA GLU A 128 -11.17 4.24 -4.18
C GLU A 128 -10.54 4.94 -2.98
N ARG A 129 -10.21 4.18 -1.94
CA ARG A 129 -9.57 4.73 -0.74
C ARG A 129 -8.23 5.39 -1.05
N LEU A 130 -7.39 4.73 -1.83
CA LEU A 130 -6.08 5.26 -2.22
C LEU A 130 -6.20 6.45 -3.18
N ALA A 131 -7.18 6.44 -4.07
CA ALA A 131 -7.43 7.59 -4.94
C ALA A 131 -7.77 8.84 -4.14
N ARG A 132 -8.58 8.69 -3.09
CA ARG A 132 -8.89 9.80 -2.17
C ARG A 132 -7.65 10.27 -1.41
N THR A 133 -6.86 9.33 -0.94
CA THR A 133 -5.66 9.62 -0.13
C THR A 133 -4.55 10.25 -0.95
N LEU A 134 -4.25 9.71 -2.14
CA LEU A 134 -3.10 10.11 -2.95
C LEU A 134 -3.42 11.27 -3.87
N TYR A 135 -4.65 11.36 -4.39
CA TYR A 135 -5.02 12.33 -5.44
C TYR A 135 -6.16 13.27 -5.05
N GLY A 136 -6.70 13.11 -3.84
CA GLY A 136 -7.78 13.97 -3.37
C GLY A 136 -9.11 13.78 -4.11
N VAL A 137 -9.33 12.62 -4.74
CA VAL A 137 -10.58 12.29 -5.43
C VAL A 137 -11.70 12.11 -4.41
N GLU A 138 -12.78 12.84 -4.54
CA GLU A 138 -13.95 12.77 -3.64
C GLU A 138 -15.12 11.96 -4.22
N GLU A 139 -15.07 11.66 -5.50
CA GLU A 139 -16.12 10.91 -6.20
C GLU A 139 -16.13 9.44 -5.81
N GLU A 140 -17.32 8.82 -5.88
CA GLU A 140 -17.42 7.36 -5.79
C GLU A 140 -16.95 6.75 -7.11
N LEU A 141 -16.00 5.80 -7.03
CA LEU A 141 -15.42 5.17 -8.20
C LEU A 141 -16.18 3.92 -8.64
N PHE A 142 -17.13 3.44 -7.83
CA PHE A 142 -17.97 2.30 -8.16
C PHE A 142 -19.32 2.39 -7.44
N ASP A 143 -20.32 1.69 -7.97
CA ASP A 143 -21.66 1.61 -7.38
C ASP A 143 -21.69 0.54 -6.29
N ARG A 144 -21.71 0.98 -5.03
CA ARG A 144 -21.70 0.09 -3.86
C ARG A 144 -22.95 -0.79 -3.78
N GLN A 145 -24.11 -0.24 -4.13
CA GLN A 145 -25.35 -1.01 -4.09
C GLN A 145 -25.35 -2.12 -5.13
N ARG A 146 -24.85 -1.84 -6.33
CA ARG A 146 -24.73 -2.83 -7.38
C ARG A 146 -23.76 -3.95 -7.01
N VAL A 147 -22.64 -3.61 -6.38
CA VAL A 147 -21.68 -4.62 -5.89
C VAL A 147 -22.32 -5.48 -4.80
N ALA A 148 -23.03 -4.87 -3.85
CA ALA A 148 -23.75 -5.61 -2.82
C ALA A 148 -24.81 -6.54 -3.41
N ASP A 149 -25.55 -6.09 -4.41
CA ASP A 149 -26.56 -6.88 -5.10
C ASP A 149 -25.94 -8.09 -5.80
N ILE A 150 -24.81 -7.92 -6.46
CA ILE A 150 -24.09 -9.02 -7.12
C ILE A 150 -23.60 -10.04 -6.08
N VAL A 151 -23.02 -9.60 -5.00
CA VAL A 151 -22.49 -10.47 -3.94
C VAL A 151 -23.59 -11.25 -3.25
N THR A 152 -24.75 -10.64 -3.02
CA THR A 152 -25.91 -11.29 -2.38
C THR A 152 -26.80 -12.07 -3.35
N GLY A 153 -26.57 -11.98 -4.66
CA GLY A 153 -27.40 -12.61 -5.67
C GLY A 153 -28.73 -11.90 -5.91
N SER A 154 -28.87 -10.65 -5.51
CA SER A 154 -30.10 -9.84 -5.60
C SER A 154 -30.16 -8.95 -6.84
N PHE A 155 -29.38 -9.27 -7.88
CA PHE A 155 -29.37 -8.49 -9.12
C PHE A 155 -30.41 -9.01 -10.12
N GLU A 156 -30.95 -8.09 -10.93
CA GLU A 156 -31.80 -8.44 -12.06
C GLU A 156 -30.93 -8.65 -13.32
N GLU A 157 -31.19 -9.72 -14.02
CA GLU A 157 -30.53 -9.99 -15.30
C GLU A 157 -31.07 -9.09 -16.42
#